data_28de0cc94775868aec7392fd8a6a664f
#
_entry.id   28de0cc94775868aec7392fd8a6a664f
#
_cell.length_a   1.000
_cell.length_b   1.000
_cell.length_c   1.000
_cell.angle_alpha   90.00
_cell.angle_beta   90.00
_cell.angle_gamma   90.00
#
_symmetry.space_group_name_H-M   'P 1'
#
loop_
_entity.id
_entity.type
_entity.pdbx_description
1 polymer ?
#
loop_
_entity_poly.entity_id
_entity_poly.type
_entity_poly.pdbx_seq_one_letter_code
_entity_poly.pdbx_strand_id
1 'polypeptide(L)'
;MNSKLLSPLEVINSAVSFWKDNQDRISISQIEGFVRQILGWREYMRGIYWVKMPDYETLNYFNHDRKLPDWFWTGETKMNCLKHSVGQSLDYAYPHHIQRLMITGNFSLLAGIHPDEVDEWYLGIYIDAIQWVEITNTRGMSQYADGGIVGSKPYVSSANYIDKMSHYCGTCFYDKSKKVGHKACPFNSLYWDFYDRNADKLSKNPRIGMAYVTWNKMQPEQKAEILQQAEIYLNDIENL
;
A
#
# COMPACT_ATOMS: atom_id res chain seq x y z
N MET A 1 -6.19 6.52 -20.70
CA MET A 1 -7.16 5.39 -20.60
C MET A 1 -8.20 5.62 -19.51
N ASN A 2 -7.81 5.94 -18.25
CA ASN A 2 -8.80 6.12 -17.17
C ASN A 2 -9.75 7.31 -17.43
N SER A 3 -9.24 8.42 -17.93
CA SER A 3 -10.00 9.59 -18.39
C SER A 3 -10.75 9.42 -19.71
N LYS A 4 -10.73 8.21 -20.29
CA LYS A 4 -11.37 7.86 -21.60
C LYS A 4 -10.83 8.60 -22.84
N LEU A 5 -9.72 9.34 -22.74
CA LEU A 5 -9.07 9.97 -23.90
C LEU A 5 -8.47 8.96 -24.88
N LEU A 6 -8.08 7.79 -24.39
CA LEU A 6 -7.59 6.67 -25.21
C LEU A 6 -8.41 5.41 -24.87
N SER A 7 -8.83 4.70 -25.90
CA SER A 7 -9.46 3.38 -25.73
C SER A 7 -8.41 2.33 -25.33
N PRO A 8 -8.68 1.46 -24.33
CA PRO A 8 -7.79 0.34 -24.02
C PRO A 8 -7.52 -0.57 -25.22
N LEU A 9 -8.54 -0.81 -26.04
CA LEU A 9 -8.42 -1.65 -27.25
C LEU A 9 -7.49 -0.99 -28.29
N GLU A 10 -7.58 0.32 -28.49
CA GLU A 10 -6.69 1.06 -29.37
C GLU A 10 -5.23 0.94 -28.92
N VAL A 11 -4.95 1.12 -27.63
CA VAL A 11 -3.61 0.98 -27.05
C VAL A 11 -3.07 -0.44 -27.23
N ILE A 12 -3.89 -1.46 -26.96
CA ILE A 12 -3.51 -2.87 -27.13
C ILE A 12 -3.21 -3.17 -28.60
N ASN A 13 -4.09 -2.78 -29.52
CA ASN A 13 -3.93 -3.04 -30.94
C ASN A 13 -2.66 -2.36 -31.50
N SER A 14 -2.41 -1.12 -31.10
CA SER A 14 -1.20 -0.39 -31.51
C SER A 14 0.08 -1.08 -31.00
N ALA A 15 0.09 -1.51 -29.74
CA ALA A 15 1.23 -2.20 -29.16
C ALA A 15 1.46 -3.57 -29.80
N VAL A 16 0.40 -4.34 -30.08
CA VAL A 16 0.49 -5.65 -30.75
C VAL A 16 0.95 -5.50 -32.20
N SER A 17 0.44 -4.48 -32.90
CA SER A 17 0.91 -4.20 -34.28
C SER A 17 2.39 -3.86 -34.28
N PHE A 18 2.82 -2.94 -33.42
CA PHE A 18 4.23 -2.57 -33.31
C PHE A 18 5.12 -3.78 -32.97
N TRP A 19 4.67 -4.67 -32.06
CA TRP A 19 5.39 -5.90 -31.75
C TRP A 19 5.52 -6.83 -32.97
N LYS A 20 4.46 -7.01 -33.78
CA LYS A 20 4.49 -7.87 -34.97
C LYS A 20 5.56 -7.43 -35.96
N ASP A 21 5.79 -6.13 -36.10
CA ASP A 21 6.79 -5.54 -36.99
C ASP A 21 8.20 -5.50 -36.39
N ASN A 22 8.37 -5.83 -35.10
CA ASN A 22 9.64 -5.71 -34.37
C ASN A 22 9.93 -6.95 -33.50
N GLN A 23 9.60 -8.14 -33.95
CA GLN A 23 9.77 -9.38 -33.17
C GLN A 23 11.24 -9.76 -32.95
N ASP A 24 12.16 -9.23 -33.72
CA ASP A 24 13.60 -9.34 -33.55
C ASP A 24 14.13 -8.56 -32.33
N ARG A 25 13.41 -7.52 -31.89
CA ARG A 25 13.79 -6.61 -30.78
C ARG A 25 12.90 -6.74 -29.57
N ILE A 26 11.65 -7.18 -29.72
CA ILE A 26 10.64 -7.23 -28.68
C ILE A 26 10.15 -8.67 -28.56
N SER A 27 10.37 -9.29 -27.40
CA SER A 27 9.90 -10.64 -27.13
C SER A 27 8.39 -10.69 -26.87
N ILE A 28 7.79 -11.86 -27.12
CA ILE A 28 6.37 -12.11 -26.79
C ILE A 28 6.07 -11.83 -25.31
N SER A 29 7.01 -12.12 -24.40
CA SER A 29 6.84 -11.88 -22.96
C SER A 29 6.71 -10.40 -22.61
N GLN A 30 7.38 -9.51 -23.36
CA GLN A 30 7.29 -8.06 -23.11
C GLN A 30 5.92 -7.52 -23.52
N ILE A 31 5.42 -7.91 -24.70
CA ILE A 31 4.08 -7.47 -25.15
C ILE A 31 2.98 -8.11 -24.32
N GLU A 32 3.10 -9.38 -23.96
CA GLU A 32 2.16 -10.06 -23.08
C GLU A 32 2.10 -9.37 -21.71
N GLY A 33 3.25 -9.04 -21.12
CA GLY A 33 3.32 -8.32 -19.85
C GLY A 33 2.60 -6.98 -19.91
N PHE A 34 2.80 -6.21 -21.00
CA PHE A 34 2.11 -4.94 -21.20
C PHE A 34 0.59 -5.10 -21.34
N VAL A 35 0.14 -6.01 -22.18
CA VAL A 35 -1.30 -6.26 -22.41
C VAL A 35 -1.98 -6.75 -21.12
N ARG A 36 -1.33 -7.59 -20.34
CA ARG A 36 -1.83 -8.08 -19.06
C ARG A 36 -2.07 -6.96 -18.03
N GLN A 37 -1.29 -5.88 -18.05
CA GLN A 37 -1.56 -4.74 -17.15
C GLN A 37 -2.90 -4.07 -17.49
N ILE A 38 -3.26 -4.00 -18.77
CA ILE A 38 -4.51 -3.39 -19.20
C ILE A 38 -5.68 -4.36 -18.94
N LEU A 39 -5.57 -5.59 -19.40
CA LEU A 39 -6.64 -6.57 -19.32
C LEU A 39 -6.80 -7.17 -17.93
N GLY A 40 -5.69 -7.66 -17.36
CA GLY A 40 -5.67 -8.38 -16.10
C GLY A 40 -5.71 -7.49 -14.86
N TRP A 41 -5.38 -6.21 -14.99
CA TRP A 41 -5.40 -5.28 -13.88
C TRP A 41 -6.50 -4.22 -14.03
N ARG A 42 -6.38 -3.35 -15.02
CA ARG A 42 -7.34 -2.27 -15.22
C ARG A 42 -8.78 -2.75 -15.40
N GLU A 43 -9.02 -3.70 -16.30
CA GLU A 43 -10.38 -4.21 -16.54
C GLU A 43 -10.89 -5.08 -15.38
N TYR A 44 -10.01 -5.79 -14.68
CA TYR A 44 -10.37 -6.50 -13.46
C TYR A 44 -10.86 -5.54 -12.37
N MET A 45 -10.11 -4.47 -12.09
CA MET A 45 -10.51 -3.44 -11.12
C MET A 45 -11.83 -2.78 -11.49
N ARG A 46 -12.02 -2.49 -12.79
CA ARG A 46 -13.27 -1.95 -13.29
C ARG A 46 -14.44 -2.92 -13.10
N GLY A 47 -14.21 -4.20 -13.34
CA GLY A 47 -15.21 -5.25 -13.11
C GLY A 47 -15.63 -5.34 -11.65
N ILE A 48 -14.66 -5.36 -10.73
CA ILE A 48 -14.93 -5.36 -9.27
C ILE A 48 -15.75 -4.13 -8.88
N TYR A 49 -15.36 -2.93 -9.33
CA TYR A 49 -16.10 -1.71 -9.06
C TYR A 49 -17.58 -1.83 -9.44
N TRP A 50 -17.86 -2.16 -10.70
CA TRP A 50 -19.24 -2.22 -11.19
C TRP A 50 -20.10 -3.34 -10.59
N VAL A 51 -19.49 -4.43 -10.16
CA VAL A 51 -20.21 -5.55 -9.55
C VAL A 51 -20.45 -5.34 -8.05
N LYS A 52 -19.56 -4.61 -7.36
CA LYS A 52 -19.56 -4.52 -5.90
C LYS A 52 -20.06 -3.17 -5.35
N MET A 53 -20.11 -2.11 -6.15
CA MET A 53 -20.69 -0.84 -5.70
C MET A 53 -22.22 -0.92 -5.57
N PRO A 54 -22.88 -0.17 -4.65
CA PRO A 54 -22.24 0.78 -3.73
C PRO A 54 -21.65 0.14 -2.46
N ASP A 55 -21.95 -1.09 -2.13
CA ASP A 55 -21.57 -1.72 -0.85
C ASP A 55 -20.06 -1.77 -0.65
N TYR A 56 -19.27 -1.80 -1.73
CA TYR A 56 -17.82 -1.86 -1.67
C TYR A 56 -17.17 -0.68 -0.93
N GLU A 57 -17.75 0.50 -1.05
CA GLU A 57 -17.23 1.72 -0.39
C GLU A 57 -17.42 1.73 1.13
N THR A 58 -18.20 0.81 1.68
CA THR A 58 -18.41 0.69 3.14
C THR A 58 -17.55 -0.39 3.78
N LEU A 59 -16.80 -1.14 2.99
CA LEU A 59 -16.01 -2.27 3.50
C LEU A 59 -14.83 -1.80 4.36
N ASN A 60 -14.71 -2.39 5.55
CA ASN A 60 -13.63 -2.15 6.50
C ASN A 60 -13.30 -3.43 7.25
N TYR A 61 -12.64 -4.38 6.57
CA TYR A 61 -12.41 -5.74 7.07
C TYR A 61 -11.70 -5.80 8.42
N PHE A 62 -10.77 -4.88 8.68
CA PHE A 62 -10.02 -4.84 9.94
C PHE A 62 -10.68 -4.00 11.02
N ASN A 63 -11.79 -3.30 10.75
CA ASN A 63 -12.44 -2.35 11.64
C ASN A 63 -11.49 -1.22 12.09
N HIS A 64 -10.72 -0.70 11.15
CA HIS A 64 -9.84 0.44 11.39
C HIS A 64 -10.65 1.72 11.60
N ASP A 65 -10.26 2.56 12.56
CA ASP A 65 -11.04 3.72 13.01
C ASP A 65 -10.22 5.00 13.24
N ARG A 66 -8.89 4.95 13.02
CA ARG A 66 -8.03 6.12 13.20
C ARG A 66 -8.19 7.12 12.07
N LYS A 67 -8.04 8.39 12.40
CA LYS A 67 -7.94 9.47 11.42
C LYS A 67 -6.58 9.48 10.74
N LEU A 68 -6.55 10.05 9.55
CA LEU A 68 -5.32 10.32 8.84
C LEU A 68 -4.54 11.40 9.59
N PRO A 69 -3.24 11.21 9.90
CA PRO A 69 -2.43 12.21 10.58
C PRO A 69 -2.30 13.52 9.78
N ASP A 70 -2.26 14.65 10.47
CA ASP A 70 -2.19 15.98 9.85
C ASP A 70 -0.98 16.15 8.93
N TRP A 71 0.13 15.49 9.21
CA TRP A 71 1.31 15.55 8.35
C TRP A 71 1.13 14.89 6.97
N PHE A 72 0.04 14.16 6.69
CA PHE A 72 -0.33 13.80 5.31
C PHE A 72 -0.68 15.01 4.44
N TRP A 73 -1.02 16.14 5.07
CA TRP A 73 -1.34 17.40 4.38
C TRP A 73 -0.16 18.36 4.28
N THR A 74 0.91 18.11 5.00
CA THR A 74 2.08 19.02 5.06
C THR A 74 3.38 18.35 4.62
N GLY A 75 3.50 17.02 4.76
CA GLY A 75 4.74 16.28 4.59
C GLY A 75 5.71 16.40 5.77
N GLU A 76 5.31 17.07 6.87
CA GLU A 76 6.16 17.33 8.03
C GLU A 76 6.23 16.13 8.97
N THR A 77 7.03 15.13 8.63
CA THR A 77 7.28 13.93 9.43
C THR A 77 8.76 13.60 9.50
N LYS A 78 9.19 12.97 10.59
CA LYS A 78 10.55 12.45 10.78
C LYS A 78 10.83 11.18 9.97
N MET A 79 9.77 10.51 9.48
CA MET A 79 9.90 9.34 8.62
C MET A 79 10.25 9.75 7.19
N ASN A 80 11.54 9.72 6.85
CA ASN A 80 12.06 10.24 5.57
C ASN A 80 11.34 9.65 4.33
N CYS A 81 10.97 8.38 4.35
CA CYS A 81 10.21 7.75 3.27
C CYS A 81 8.82 8.37 3.09
N LEU A 82 8.11 8.64 4.18
CA LEU A 82 6.80 9.30 4.15
C LEU A 82 6.93 10.78 3.79
N LYS A 83 7.90 11.49 4.37
CA LYS A 83 8.18 12.88 4.02
C LYS A 83 8.33 13.07 2.50
N HIS A 84 9.14 12.24 1.86
CA HIS A 84 9.36 12.32 0.42
C HIS A 84 8.14 11.84 -0.39
N SER A 85 7.46 10.78 0.04
CA SER A 85 6.31 10.26 -0.71
C SER A 85 5.08 11.17 -0.59
N VAL A 86 4.83 11.72 0.58
CA VAL A 86 3.76 12.70 0.80
C VAL A 86 4.11 14.03 0.11
N GLY A 87 5.33 14.56 0.31
CA GLY A 87 5.79 15.78 -0.35
C GLY A 87 5.65 15.69 -1.87
N GLN A 88 6.10 14.60 -2.50
CA GLN A 88 5.93 14.39 -3.94
C GLN A 88 4.44 14.32 -4.34
N SER A 89 3.59 13.73 -3.49
CA SER A 89 2.14 13.68 -3.73
C SER A 89 1.52 15.09 -3.72
N LEU A 90 1.91 15.92 -2.76
CA LEU A 90 1.41 17.29 -2.62
C LEU A 90 1.93 18.22 -3.73
N ASP A 91 3.22 18.11 -4.08
CA ASP A 91 3.86 18.99 -5.04
C ASP A 91 3.46 18.70 -6.50
N TYR A 92 3.33 17.40 -6.84
CA TYR A 92 3.14 16.95 -8.22
C TYR A 92 1.83 16.22 -8.48
N ALA A 93 1.06 15.92 -7.44
CA ALA A 93 -0.17 15.12 -7.51
C ALA A 93 0.03 13.74 -8.19
N TYR A 94 1.28 13.26 -8.29
CA TYR A 94 1.62 12.05 -9.06
C TYR A 94 2.86 11.31 -8.52
N PRO A 95 2.76 10.54 -7.44
CA PRO A 95 3.82 9.65 -6.98
C PRO A 95 3.79 8.32 -7.72
N HIS A 96 4.91 7.62 -7.72
CA HIS A 96 5.02 6.27 -8.26
C HIS A 96 4.12 5.28 -7.50
N HIS A 97 3.57 4.28 -8.20
CA HIS A 97 2.67 3.28 -7.61
C HIS A 97 3.24 2.63 -6.34
N ILE A 98 4.54 2.33 -6.31
CA ILE A 98 5.19 1.73 -5.11
C ILE A 98 5.17 2.70 -3.92
N GLN A 99 5.31 4.00 -4.13
CA GLN A 99 5.18 4.98 -3.06
C GLN A 99 3.75 5.00 -2.51
N ARG A 100 2.74 4.96 -3.38
CA ARG A 100 1.33 4.87 -2.97
C ARG A 100 1.04 3.59 -2.19
N LEU A 101 1.45 2.43 -2.70
CA LEU A 101 1.12 1.15 -2.11
C LEU A 101 1.99 0.82 -0.88
N MET A 102 3.32 0.91 -1.03
CA MET A 102 4.26 0.33 -0.07
C MET A 102 4.87 1.34 0.91
N ILE A 103 4.54 2.62 0.78
CA ILE A 103 4.96 3.64 1.73
C ILE A 103 3.72 4.28 2.37
N THR A 104 2.98 5.14 1.67
CA THR A 104 1.80 5.81 2.25
C THR A 104 0.68 4.82 2.60
N GLY A 105 0.31 3.94 1.67
CA GLY A 105 -0.72 2.93 1.91
C GLY A 105 -0.33 1.90 2.96
N ASN A 106 0.93 1.42 2.93
CA ASN A 106 1.45 0.51 3.94
C ASN A 106 1.42 1.12 5.34
N PHE A 107 1.86 2.38 5.49
CA PHE A 107 1.76 3.07 6.77
C PHE A 107 0.31 3.17 7.26
N SER A 108 -0.60 3.61 6.40
CA SER A 108 -2.02 3.75 6.74
C SER A 108 -2.62 2.43 7.22
N LEU A 109 -2.34 1.33 6.52
CA LEU A 109 -2.79 0.00 6.90
C LEU A 109 -2.19 -0.47 8.23
N LEU A 110 -0.89 -0.28 8.43
CA LEU A 110 -0.20 -0.65 9.67
C LEU A 110 -0.67 0.18 10.86
N ALA A 111 -0.90 1.47 10.64
CA ALA A 111 -1.38 2.38 11.69
C ALA A 111 -2.87 2.20 12.02
N GLY A 112 -3.63 1.49 11.20
CA GLY A 112 -5.06 1.29 11.42
C GLY A 112 -5.89 2.52 11.07
N ILE A 113 -5.50 3.26 10.03
CA ILE A 113 -6.26 4.40 9.52
C ILE A 113 -7.55 3.91 8.87
N HIS A 114 -8.66 4.63 9.11
CA HIS A 114 -9.95 4.30 8.51
C HIS A 114 -9.85 4.32 6.98
N PRO A 115 -10.38 3.31 6.26
CA PRO A 115 -10.26 3.27 4.79
C PRO A 115 -10.83 4.50 4.08
N ASP A 116 -11.90 5.13 4.61
CA ASP A 116 -12.47 6.35 4.03
C ASP A 116 -11.46 7.50 4.03
N GLU A 117 -10.72 7.70 5.11
CA GLU A 117 -9.68 8.73 5.22
C GLU A 117 -8.61 8.56 4.13
N VAL A 118 -8.23 7.30 3.86
CA VAL A 118 -7.22 6.99 2.83
C VAL A 118 -7.79 7.18 1.43
N ASP A 119 -9.01 6.70 1.18
CA ASP A 119 -9.68 6.85 -0.11
C ASP A 119 -9.89 8.34 -0.45
N GLU A 120 -10.39 9.13 0.50
CA GLU A 120 -10.63 10.56 0.32
C GLU A 120 -9.33 11.32 0.05
N TRP A 121 -8.26 11.02 0.80
CA TRP A 121 -6.97 11.65 0.58
C TRP A 121 -6.40 11.30 -0.80
N TYR A 122 -6.43 10.02 -1.21
CA TYR A 122 -5.92 9.60 -2.51
C TYR A 122 -6.73 10.20 -3.65
N LEU A 123 -8.06 10.20 -3.53
CA LEU A 123 -8.96 10.75 -4.54
C LEU A 123 -8.78 12.28 -4.67
N GLY A 124 -8.53 12.97 -3.57
CA GLY A 124 -8.35 14.42 -3.53
C GLY A 124 -6.97 14.89 -4.00
N ILE A 125 -5.92 14.10 -3.79
CA ILE A 125 -4.53 14.51 -4.08
C ILE A 125 -4.09 14.10 -5.48
N TYR A 126 -4.42 12.88 -5.96
CA TYR A 126 -3.81 12.38 -7.18
C TYR A 126 -4.56 12.81 -8.44
N ILE A 127 -3.83 13.39 -9.39
CA ILE A 127 -4.39 13.87 -10.67
C ILE A 127 -4.99 12.75 -11.54
N ASP A 128 -4.53 11.53 -11.36
CA ASP A 128 -5.01 10.35 -12.08
C ASP A 128 -6.09 9.57 -11.32
N ALA A 129 -6.46 10.01 -10.12
CA ALA A 129 -7.49 9.37 -9.31
C ALA A 129 -8.88 9.62 -9.89
N ILE A 130 -9.57 8.53 -10.17
CA ILE A 130 -10.98 8.48 -10.55
C ILE A 130 -11.60 7.37 -9.71
N GLN A 131 -12.74 7.59 -9.10
CA GLN A 131 -13.32 6.71 -8.09
C GLN A 131 -13.27 5.22 -8.46
N TRP A 132 -13.63 4.84 -9.69
CA TRP A 132 -13.69 3.43 -10.07
C TRP A 132 -12.33 2.73 -10.08
N VAL A 133 -11.24 3.44 -10.37
CA VAL A 133 -9.89 2.87 -10.35
C VAL A 133 -9.23 3.07 -9.00
N GLU A 134 -9.55 4.17 -8.34
CA GLU A 134 -8.92 4.53 -7.09
C GLU A 134 -9.43 3.64 -5.95
N ILE A 135 -10.75 3.55 -5.72
CA ILE A 135 -11.33 2.84 -4.58
C ILE A 135 -10.97 1.35 -4.55
N THR A 136 -10.93 0.67 -5.69
CA THR A 136 -10.54 -0.74 -5.77
C THR A 136 -9.05 -0.95 -5.51
N ASN A 137 -8.20 0.00 -5.91
CA ASN A 137 -6.77 -0.04 -5.63
C ASN A 137 -6.45 0.38 -4.19
N THR A 138 -7.14 1.36 -3.63
CA THR A 138 -6.89 1.82 -2.26
C THR A 138 -7.58 0.91 -1.26
N ARG A 139 -8.90 0.86 -1.24
CA ARG A 139 -9.66 0.04 -0.29
C ARG A 139 -9.37 -1.46 -0.43
N GLY A 140 -9.31 -1.96 -1.66
CA GLY A 140 -9.07 -3.38 -1.92
C GLY A 140 -7.60 -3.77 -1.78
N MET A 141 -6.72 -3.23 -2.63
CA MET A 141 -5.33 -3.66 -2.66
C MET A 141 -4.50 -3.06 -1.53
N SER A 142 -4.58 -1.74 -1.33
CA SER A 142 -3.71 -1.05 -0.39
C SER A 142 -4.13 -1.32 1.06
N GLN A 143 -5.40 -1.16 1.39
CA GLN A 143 -5.92 -1.28 2.75
C GLN A 143 -6.47 -2.68 3.07
N TYR A 144 -6.59 -3.57 2.08
CA TYR A 144 -7.20 -4.90 2.26
C TYR A 144 -8.55 -4.85 2.99
N ALA A 145 -9.24 -3.73 2.86
CA ALA A 145 -10.49 -3.47 3.56
C ALA A 145 -11.66 -4.29 3.00
N ASP A 146 -11.47 -4.89 1.83
CA ASP A 146 -12.43 -5.80 1.18
C ASP A 146 -12.28 -7.28 1.62
N GLY A 147 -11.35 -7.57 2.53
CA GLY A 147 -11.13 -8.92 3.05
C GLY A 147 -10.59 -9.91 2.02
N GLY A 148 -10.05 -9.44 0.90
CA GLY A 148 -9.38 -10.29 -0.09
C GLY A 148 -10.15 -10.48 -1.40
N ILE A 149 -11.10 -9.62 -1.73
CA ILE A 149 -11.77 -9.61 -3.04
C ILE A 149 -10.78 -9.27 -4.14
N VAL A 150 -9.98 -8.21 -3.94
CA VAL A 150 -8.97 -7.75 -4.90
C VAL A 150 -7.62 -8.41 -4.66
N GLY A 151 -7.11 -8.33 -3.45
CA GLY A 151 -5.80 -8.83 -3.07
C GLY A 151 -5.85 -10.15 -2.30
N SER A 152 -5.03 -11.13 -2.66
CA SER A 152 -4.99 -12.42 -1.95
C SER A 152 -4.31 -12.36 -0.56
N LYS A 153 -3.71 -11.22 -0.21
CA LYS A 153 -3.07 -10.94 1.09
C LYS A 153 -2.96 -9.44 1.28
N PRO A 154 -2.89 -8.94 2.54
CA PRO A 154 -2.52 -7.55 2.79
C PRO A 154 -1.08 -7.26 2.32
N TYR A 155 -0.90 -6.07 1.73
CA TYR A 155 0.40 -5.59 1.27
C TYR A 155 1.10 -4.78 2.37
N VAL A 156 1.50 -5.50 3.43
CA VAL A 156 2.25 -4.91 4.56
C VAL A 156 3.72 -5.26 4.50
N SER A 157 4.56 -4.31 4.90
CA SER A 157 6.01 -4.49 4.97
C SER A 157 6.63 -3.69 6.11
N SER A 158 7.76 -4.20 6.63
CA SER A 158 8.63 -3.49 7.54
C SER A 158 9.62 -2.58 6.80
N ALA A 159 10.44 -1.83 7.54
CA ALA A 159 11.49 -0.99 7.00
C ALA A 159 12.47 -1.71 6.05
N ASN A 160 12.67 -3.00 6.22
CA ASN A 160 13.56 -3.80 5.37
C ASN A 160 13.14 -3.78 3.88
N TYR A 161 11.84 -3.79 3.59
CA TYR A 161 11.36 -3.66 2.22
C TYR A 161 11.64 -2.26 1.67
N ILE A 162 11.33 -1.21 2.45
CA ILE A 162 11.54 0.18 2.05
C ILE A 162 13.01 0.46 1.75
N ASP A 163 13.91 -0.05 2.60
CA ASP A 163 15.36 0.08 2.43
C ASP A 163 15.88 -0.59 1.16
N LYS A 164 15.33 -1.77 0.81
CA LYS A 164 15.71 -2.48 -0.42
C LYS A 164 15.21 -1.81 -1.69
N MET A 165 14.10 -1.09 -1.60
CA MET A 165 13.43 -0.49 -2.77
C MET A 165 13.75 1.00 -2.95
N SER A 166 14.48 1.61 -2.00
CA SER A 166 14.75 3.06 -2.01
C SER A 166 16.01 3.43 -1.22
N HIS A 167 16.40 4.70 -1.29
CA HIS A 167 17.49 5.28 -0.49
C HIS A 167 17.00 6.09 0.72
N TYR A 168 15.71 6.08 1.03
CA TYR A 168 15.13 6.91 2.09
C TYR A 168 15.69 6.62 3.48
N CYS A 169 16.01 5.34 3.76
CA CYS A 169 16.47 4.93 5.08
C CYS A 169 17.89 5.43 5.43
N GLY A 170 18.70 5.74 4.41
CA GLY A 170 20.11 6.16 4.63
C GLY A 170 20.27 7.46 5.38
N THR A 171 19.31 8.39 5.27
CA THR A 171 19.32 9.72 5.93
C THR A 171 18.13 9.92 6.87
N CYS A 172 17.42 8.84 7.21
CA CYS A 172 16.24 8.91 8.06
C CYS A 172 16.62 9.18 9.52
N PHE A 173 15.73 9.89 10.24
CA PHE A 173 15.84 10.03 11.69
C PHE A 173 15.80 8.67 12.41
N TYR A 174 14.97 7.75 11.90
CA TYR A 174 14.77 6.43 12.47
C TYR A 174 15.76 5.40 11.92
N ASP A 175 16.17 4.47 12.78
CA ASP A 175 17.03 3.35 12.44
C ASP A 175 16.21 2.16 11.91
N LYS A 176 16.38 1.85 10.62
CA LYS A 176 15.70 0.77 9.93
C LYS A 176 15.89 -0.62 10.52
N SER A 177 16.97 -0.84 11.29
CA SER A 177 17.30 -2.13 11.91
C SER A 177 16.59 -2.35 13.25
N LYS A 178 16.17 -1.28 13.91
CA LYS A 178 15.59 -1.33 15.25
C LYS A 178 14.09 -1.50 15.23
N LYS A 179 13.58 -2.32 16.15
CA LYS A 179 12.15 -2.52 16.38
C LYS A 179 11.65 -1.79 17.63
N VAL A 180 12.54 -1.52 18.57
CA VAL A 180 12.27 -0.89 19.87
C VAL A 180 13.29 0.18 20.20
N GLY A 181 12.92 1.14 21.05
CA GLY A 181 13.75 2.25 21.52
C GLY A 181 13.56 3.54 20.74
N HIS A 182 14.13 4.63 21.25
CA HIS A 182 13.88 6.01 20.83
C HIS A 182 13.98 6.28 19.30
N LYS A 183 14.86 5.58 18.60
CA LYS A 183 15.04 5.74 17.14
C LYS A 183 14.60 4.52 16.35
N ALA A 184 13.81 3.64 16.93
CA ALA A 184 13.29 2.49 16.19
C ALA A 184 12.42 2.95 15.02
N CYS A 185 12.52 2.27 13.87
CA CYS A 185 11.67 2.62 12.74
C CYS A 185 10.21 2.22 13.02
N PRO A 186 9.25 3.15 12.93
CA PRO A 186 7.83 2.88 13.20
C PRO A 186 7.29 1.70 12.36
N PHE A 187 7.69 1.58 11.10
CA PHE A 187 7.29 0.45 10.26
C PHE A 187 7.64 -0.92 10.85
N ASN A 188 8.68 -1.04 11.67
CA ASN A 188 9.08 -2.32 12.23
C ASN A 188 8.18 -2.78 13.37
N SER A 189 7.87 -1.92 14.33
CA SER A 189 6.97 -2.26 15.43
C SER A 189 5.52 -2.36 14.97
N LEU A 190 5.04 -1.41 14.15
CA LEU A 190 3.70 -1.42 13.58
C LEU A 190 3.43 -2.66 12.70
N TYR A 191 4.46 -3.15 11.98
CA TYR A 191 4.35 -4.39 11.18
C TYR A 191 4.01 -5.60 12.05
N TRP A 192 4.67 -5.76 13.19
CA TRP A 192 4.41 -6.88 14.08
C TRP A 192 3.11 -6.72 14.86
N ASP A 193 2.80 -5.50 15.28
CA ASP A 193 1.52 -5.16 15.89
C ASP A 193 0.35 -5.47 14.95
N PHE A 194 0.46 -5.10 13.66
CA PHE A 194 -0.55 -5.42 12.66
C PHE A 194 -0.83 -6.93 12.56
N TYR A 195 0.20 -7.77 12.55
CA TYR A 195 0.03 -9.22 12.52
C TYR A 195 -0.53 -9.77 13.83
N ASP A 196 -0.12 -9.23 14.96
CA ASP A 196 -0.61 -9.67 16.26
C ASP A 196 -2.10 -9.37 16.43
N ARG A 197 -2.52 -8.13 16.27
CA ARG A 197 -3.91 -7.70 16.45
C ARG A 197 -4.90 -8.28 15.42
N ASN A 198 -4.41 -8.74 14.27
CA ASN A 198 -5.24 -9.35 13.22
C ASN A 198 -5.03 -10.86 13.08
N ALA A 199 -4.49 -11.53 14.10
CA ALA A 199 -4.14 -12.95 14.02
C ALA A 199 -5.37 -13.86 13.81
N ASP A 200 -6.51 -13.53 14.38
CA ASP A 200 -7.78 -14.22 14.20
C ASP A 200 -8.21 -14.27 12.72
N LYS A 201 -8.02 -13.18 11.98
CA LYS A 201 -8.42 -13.03 10.58
C LYS A 201 -7.38 -13.54 9.59
N LEU A 202 -6.09 -13.40 9.93
CA LEU A 202 -5.00 -13.57 8.96
C LEU A 202 -4.15 -14.82 9.15
N SER A 203 -4.11 -15.45 10.35
CA SER A 203 -3.18 -16.55 10.64
C SER A 203 -3.34 -17.77 9.74
N LYS A 204 -4.54 -17.96 9.18
CA LYS A 204 -4.85 -19.08 8.26
C LYS A 204 -4.53 -18.77 6.79
N ASN A 205 -4.11 -17.55 6.46
CA ASN A 205 -3.80 -17.18 5.07
C ASN A 205 -2.41 -17.74 4.68
N PRO A 206 -2.31 -18.67 3.71
CA PRO A 206 -1.05 -19.32 3.36
C PRO A 206 -0.01 -18.37 2.75
N ARG A 207 -0.46 -17.24 2.18
CA ARG A 207 0.42 -16.26 1.54
C ARG A 207 1.28 -15.47 2.54
N ILE A 208 0.90 -15.45 3.82
CA ILE A 208 1.57 -14.70 4.90
C ILE A 208 1.97 -15.59 6.08
N GLY A 209 1.85 -16.90 5.94
CA GLY A 209 2.16 -17.86 7.01
C GLY A 209 3.57 -17.71 7.59
N MET A 210 4.57 -17.33 6.76
CA MET A 210 5.95 -17.11 7.23
C MET A 210 6.07 -15.97 8.26
N ALA A 211 5.23 -14.93 8.16
CA ALA A 211 5.21 -13.86 9.16
C ALA A 211 4.76 -14.42 10.51
N TYR A 212 3.69 -15.21 10.54
CA TYR A 212 3.21 -15.85 11.77
C TYR A 212 4.20 -16.88 12.33
N VAL A 213 4.86 -17.68 11.48
CA VAL A 213 5.94 -18.57 11.92
C VAL A 213 7.05 -17.79 12.63
N THR A 214 7.44 -16.66 12.07
CA THR A 214 8.47 -15.79 12.66
C THR A 214 7.99 -15.16 13.95
N TRP A 215 6.78 -14.60 13.96
CA TRP A 215 6.19 -13.98 15.14
C TRP A 215 6.06 -14.97 16.29
N ASN A 216 5.57 -16.17 16.02
CA ASN A 216 5.36 -17.18 17.04
C ASN A 216 6.66 -17.73 17.65
N LYS A 217 7.79 -17.63 16.94
CA LYS A 217 9.12 -18.00 17.46
C LYS A 217 9.78 -16.94 18.35
N MET A 218 9.27 -15.71 18.37
CA MET A 218 9.84 -14.66 19.23
C MET A 218 9.51 -14.93 20.72
N GLN A 219 10.43 -14.56 21.59
CA GLN A 219 10.24 -14.67 23.03
C GLN A 219 9.11 -13.71 23.49
N PRO A 220 8.33 -14.10 24.51
CA PRO A 220 7.20 -13.28 25.01
C PRO A 220 7.63 -11.85 25.39
N GLU A 221 8.79 -11.70 26.02
CA GLU A 221 9.32 -10.40 26.44
C GLU A 221 9.61 -9.51 25.23
N GLN A 222 10.23 -10.07 24.20
CA GLN A 222 10.52 -9.35 22.94
C GLN A 222 9.24 -8.91 22.22
N LYS A 223 8.20 -9.76 22.21
CA LYS A 223 6.90 -9.40 21.65
C LYS A 223 6.28 -8.24 22.41
N ALA A 224 6.28 -8.32 23.76
CA ALA A 224 5.74 -7.27 24.61
C ALA A 224 6.42 -5.92 24.37
N GLU A 225 7.76 -5.89 24.27
CA GLU A 225 8.51 -4.66 23.95
C GLU A 225 8.14 -4.08 22.57
N ILE A 226 7.97 -4.93 21.57
CA ILE A 226 7.60 -4.49 20.20
C ILE A 226 6.18 -3.92 20.18
N LEU A 227 5.22 -4.58 20.84
CA LEU A 227 3.83 -4.12 20.91
C LEU A 227 3.73 -2.81 21.71
N GLN A 228 4.45 -2.69 22.83
CA GLN A 228 4.54 -1.46 23.58
C GLN A 228 5.12 -0.30 22.74
N GLN A 229 6.16 -0.57 21.93
CA GLN A 229 6.72 0.44 21.04
C GLN A 229 5.72 0.86 19.95
N ALA A 230 4.95 -0.08 19.42
CA ALA A 230 3.90 0.23 18.46
C ALA A 230 2.80 1.10 19.09
N GLU A 231 2.38 0.78 20.31
CA GLU A 231 1.40 1.57 21.06
C GLU A 231 1.89 3.01 21.29
N ILE A 232 3.15 3.19 21.69
CA ILE A 232 3.76 4.53 21.85
C ILE A 232 3.65 5.33 20.55
N TYR A 233 3.98 4.72 19.40
CA TYR A 233 3.89 5.39 18.10
C TYR A 233 2.45 5.69 17.68
N LEU A 234 1.51 4.80 17.95
CA LEU A 234 0.10 5.01 17.62
C LEU A 234 -0.56 6.10 18.48
N ASN A 235 -0.10 6.25 19.72
CA ASN A 235 -0.60 7.30 20.63
C ASN A 235 0.02 8.67 20.34
N ASP A 236 1.17 8.72 19.69
CA ASP A 236 1.89 9.96 19.34
C ASP A 236 2.12 10.05 17.81
N ILE A 237 1.15 9.59 17.03
CA ILE A 237 1.25 9.43 15.58
C ILE A 237 1.54 10.75 14.85
N GLU A 238 1.10 11.87 15.41
CA GLU A 238 1.31 13.21 14.85
C GLU A 238 2.78 13.68 14.93
N ASN A 239 3.57 13.11 15.83
CA ASN A 239 4.96 13.50 16.03
C ASN A 239 5.99 12.53 15.41
N LEU A 240 5.55 11.59 14.59
CA LEU A 240 6.41 10.63 13.90
C LEU A 240 7.26 11.21 12.78
#